data_dbb4d9ae411d64242720b5b424574d03
#
_entry.id   dbb4d9ae411d64242720b5b424574d03
#
_cell.length_a   1.000
_cell.length_b   1.000
_cell.length_c   1.000
_cell.angle_alpha   90.00
_cell.angle_beta   90.00
_cell.angle_gamma   90.00
#
_symmetry.space_group_name_H-M   'P 1'
#
loop_
_entity.id
_entity.type
_entity.pdbx_description
1 polymer ?
#
loop_
_entity_poly.entity_id
_entity_poly.type
_entity_poly.pdbx_seq_one_letter_code
_entity_poly.pdbx_strand_id
1 'polypeptide(L)'
;MSQGPSSSLEVVKAAHSLIVGKFNPPHEGHHFLIDTAARSSKTLTVVVTGSDREVIPISTRVAWLRAAHAWFPHITVVGAYDPHPVDYADPAIWDLHERVLRDAISQTGNSAPVDAVFTPASYGPELARRFHAHLVNLGNSREPFFYSSSDIRHDPAGHWDDVRPDVRGWLAKRVVIVGAESTGTTTLTKRLRNEYRARGGPYGLSQWVREFGRDMSWIKLNKLRAERALNGGEEPTMWDLEWSDKDFVDIVREQNHLEDAAANAGGPVLFCDTDSWATLVWQERYMGKSTADVAAFSQHQPRALYILTNHQGVSFEQDGVRDGEHLREAMTDRFREALAQQETPWIEVSGIDHEARVAASVAAIDAVMTGPWRCNQPS
;
A
#
# COMPACT_ATOMS: atom_id res chain seq x y z
N MET A 1 40.01 -12.53 48.83
CA MET A 1 39.41 -12.27 47.51
C MET A 1 38.13 -11.51 47.75
N SER A 2 38.20 -10.18 47.65
CA SER A 2 37.06 -9.27 47.88
C SER A 2 36.32 -9.10 46.54
N GLN A 3 35.09 -9.59 46.49
CA GLN A 3 34.18 -9.27 45.40
C GLN A 3 33.66 -7.85 45.63
N GLY A 4 34.07 -6.90 44.80
CA GLY A 4 33.51 -5.57 44.76
C GLY A 4 32.06 -5.62 44.24
N PRO A 5 31.18 -4.70 44.70
CA PRO A 5 29.80 -4.66 44.27
C PRO A 5 29.74 -4.24 42.79
N SER A 6 29.20 -5.12 41.96
CA SER A 6 28.74 -4.78 40.60
C SER A 6 27.57 -3.85 40.76
N SER A 7 27.80 -2.53 40.78
CA SER A 7 26.75 -1.55 40.61
C SER A 7 26.31 -1.58 39.13
N SER A 8 25.25 -2.31 38.84
CA SER A 8 24.49 -2.07 37.64
C SER A 8 24.00 -0.61 37.72
N LEU A 9 24.62 0.27 36.94
CA LEU A 9 24.10 1.62 36.71
C LEU A 9 22.66 1.44 36.15
N GLU A 10 21.67 1.68 37.00
CA GLU A 10 20.28 1.80 36.56
C GLU A 10 20.27 2.93 35.53
N VAL A 11 20.05 2.61 34.27
CA VAL A 11 19.88 3.60 33.21
C VAL A 11 18.60 4.37 33.54
N VAL A 12 18.75 5.63 34.00
CA VAL A 12 17.60 6.51 34.29
C VAL A 12 16.84 6.75 32.98
N LYS A 13 15.62 6.25 32.92
CA LYS A 13 14.72 6.46 31.79
C LYS A 13 13.84 7.68 32.07
N ALA A 14 13.60 8.47 31.00
CA ALA A 14 12.56 9.51 31.02
C ALA A 14 11.21 8.90 31.42
N ALA A 15 10.43 9.60 32.24
CA ALA A 15 9.13 9.11 32.67
C ALA A 15 8.12 9.15 31.49
N HIS A 16 8.09 10.27 30.76
CA HIS A 16 7.23 10.47 29.63
C HIS A 16 7.95 11.26 28.52
N SER A 17 8.23 10.62 27.42
CA SER A 17 8.88 11.26 26.27
C SER A 17 7.89 11.62 25.15
N LEU A 18 8.23 12.65 24.40
CA LEU A 18 7.46 13.17 23.28
C LEU A 18 8.30 13.17 21.99
N ILE A 19 7.71 12.70 20.92
CA ILE A 19 8.17 12.92 19.53
C ILE A 19 7.03 13.59 18.76
N VAL A 20 7.37 14.62 17.99
CA VAL A 20 6.43 15.32 17.10
C VAL A 20 6.98 15.30 15.69
N GLY A 21 6.13 15.02 14.73
CA GLY A 21 6.54 15.05 13.31
C GLY A 21 5.39 14.84 12.35
N LYS A 22 5.61 15.18 11.09
CA LYS A 22 4.64 14.93 10.02
C LYS A 22 4.64 13.48 9.55
N PHE A 23 5.81 12.82 9.53
CA PHE A 23 5.96 11.44 9.05
C PHE A 23 5.32 11.23 7.66
N ASN A 24 5.66 12.06 6.70
CA ASN A 24 4.95 12.17 5.42
C ASN A 24 5.85 11.85 4.21
N PRO A 25 6.10 10.54 3.90
CA PRO A 25 5.81 9.35 4.70
C PRO A 25 6.81 9.11 5.85
N PRO A 26 6.51 8.19 6.81
CA PRO A 26 7.52 7.69 7.74
C PRO A 26 8.60 6.91 6.97
N HIS A 27 9.83 6.97 7.47
CA HIS A 27 11.00 6.32 6.89
C HIS A 27 11.94 5.80 7.98
N GLU A 28 12.97 5.03 7.61
CA GLU A 28 13.83 4.36 8.60
C GLU A 28 14.48 5.32 9.60
N GLY A 29 14.80 6.56 9.20
CA GLY A 29 15.28 7.58 10.15
C GLY A 29 14.26 7.96 11.22
N HIS A 30 12.97 8.01 10.88
CA HIS A 30 11.89 8.22 11.86
C HIS A 30 11.73 7.01 12.77
N HIS A 31 11.79 5.79 12.23
CA HIS A 31 11.69 4.57 13.02
C HIS A 31 12.86 4.44 13.99
N PHE A 32 14.07 4.77 13.55
CA PHE A 32 15.25 4.81 14.42
C PHE A 32 15.10 5.80 15.58
N LEU A 33 14.59 7.00 15.32
CA LEU A 33 14.29 7.99 16.36
C LEU A 33 13.29 7.46 17.39
N ILE A 34 12.17 6.87 16.91
CA ILE A 34 11.11 6.31 17.77
C ILE A 34 11.65 5.14 18.58
N ASP A 35 12.39 4.20 17.97
CA ASP A 35 12.97 3.05 18.68
C ASP A 35 13.97 3.49 19.76
N THR A 36 14.78 4.51 19.47
CA THR A 36 15.73 5.07 20.45
C THR A 36 15.00 5.71 21.63
N ALA A 37 14.00 6.52 21.35
CA ALA A 37 13.18 7.15 22.41
C ALA A 37 12.43 6.09 23.24
N ALA A 38 11.85 5.07 22.60
CA ALA A 38 11.14 4.00 23.30
C ALA A 38 12.04 3.26 24.29
N ARG A 39 13.27 2.97 23.90
CA ARG A 39 14.26 2.28 24.77
C ARG A 39 14.70 3.15 25.94
N SER A 40 14.64 4.47 25.79
CA SER A 40 15.08 5.47 26.77
C SER A 40 13.95 6.03 27.64
N SER A 41 12.72 5.53 27.48
CA SER A 41 11.54 6.08 28.14
C SER A 41 10.72 5.00 28.86
N LYS A 42 9.96 5.38 29.88
CA LYS A 42 8.94 4.53 30.51
C LYS A 42 7.64 4.56 29.69
N THR A 43 7.27 5.76 29.19
CA THR A 43 6.18 5.97 28.24
C THR A 43 6.64 6.90 27.12
N LEU A 44 6.15 6.68 25.89
CA LEU A 44 6.46 7.50 24.74
C LEU A 44 5.17 7.88 23.99
N THR A 45 4.96 9.16 23.81
CA THR A 45 3.91 9.67 22.91
C THR A 45 4.53 10.16 21.62
N VAL A 46 4.03 9.63 20.50
CA VAL A 46 4.38 10.06 19.15
C VAL A 46 3.18 10.79 18.56
N VAL A 47 3.31 12.10 18.34
CA VAL A 47 2.27 12.93 17.74
C VAL A 47 2.54 13.10 16.26
N VAL A 48 1.64 12.57 15.43
CA VAL A 48 1.65 12.71 13.99
C VAL A 48 0.86 13.96 13.62
N THR A 49 1.55 15.03 13.28
CA THR A 49 0.90 16.29 12.87
C THR A 49 0.60 16.30 11.38
N GLY A 50 -0.41 17.04 10.99
CA GLY A 50 -0.76 17.25 9.58
C GLY A 50 -1.88 18.25 9.40
N SER A 51 -2.03 18.69 8.16
CA SER A 51 -3.06 19.60 7.68
C SER A 51 -3.56 19.13 6.32
N ASP A 52 -4.43 19.90 5.67
CA ASP A 52 -4.91 19.62 4.31
C ASP A 52 -3.80 19.77 3.22
N ARG A 53 -2.59 20.12 3.61
CA ARG A 53 -1.45 20.25 2.69
C ARG A 53 -0.74 18.90 2.43
N GLU A 54 -0.91 17.93 3.30
CA GLU A 54 -0.28 16.63 3.18
C GLU A 54 -1.24 15.64 2.50
N VAL A 55 -0.82 15.07 1.38
CA VAL A 55 -1.60 14.10 0.60
C VAL A 55 -1.85 12.78 1.36
N ILE A 56 -0.87 12.35 2.17
CA ILE A 56 -1.03 11.13 2.95
C ILE A 56 -1.86 11.45 4.21
N PRO A 57 -3.05 10.86 4.37
CA PRO A 57 -3.91 11.14 5.52
C PRO A 57 -3.20 10.91 6.86
N ILE A 58 -3.50 11.72 7.87
CA ILE A 58 -2.95 11.55 9.22
C ILE A 58 -3.27 10.14 9.75
N SER A 59 -4.50 9.66 9.56
CA SER A 59 -4.93 8.32 9.99
C SER A 59 -4.08 7.20 9.40
N THR A 60 -3.70 7.30 8.13
CA THR A 60 -2.83 6.34 7.44
C THR A 60 -1.43 6.34 8.05
N ARG A 61 -0.84 7.53 8.27
CA ARG A 61 0.50 7.66 8.87
C ARG A 61 0.53 7.16 10.32
N VAL A 62 -0.52 7.42 11.09
CA VAL A 62 -0.72 6.88 12.45
C VAL A 62 -0.80 5.35 12.42
N ALA A 63 -1.58 4.78 11.49
CA ALA A 63 -1.72 3.33 11.36
C ALA A 63 -0.38 2.65 11.06
N TRP A 64 0.39 3.20 10.13
CA TRP A 64 1.73 2.69 9.79
C TRP A 64 2.69 2.71 10.99
N LEU A 65 2.72 3.82 11.73
CA LEU A 65 3.59 3.93 12.91
C LEU A 65 3.15 2.99 14.05
N ARG A 66 1.85 2.83 14.26
CA ARG A 66 1.32 1.87 15.25
C ARG A 66 1.70 0.45 14.89
N ALA A 67 1.51 0.04 13.65
CA ALA A 67 1.88 -1.29 13.19
C ALA A 67 3.40 -1.53 13.31
N ALA A 68 4.20 -0.56 12.87
CA ALA A 68 5.66 -0.65 12.87
C ALA A 68 6.28 -0.77 14.27
N HIS A 69 5.63 -0.22 15.30
CA HIS A 69 6.14 -0.17 16.67
C HIS A 69 5.27 -0.95 17.68
N ALA A 70 4.43 -1.86 17.21
CA ALA A 70 3.55 -2.69 18.06
C ALA A 70 4.30 -3.52 19.13
N TRP A 71 5.61 -3.73 18.96
CA TRP A 71 6.50 -4.41 19.92
C TRP A 71 6.71 -3.64 21.23
N PHE A 72 6.48 -2.34 21.22
CA PHE A 72 6.66 -1.48 22.39
C PHE A 72 5.28 -1.07 22.95
N PRO A 73 4.73 -1.80 23.94
CA PRO A 73 3.39 -1.54 24.44
C PRO A 73 3.25 -0.19 25.16
N HIS A 74 4.37 0.46 25.48
CA HIS A 74 4.42 1.78 26.13
C HIS A 74 4.51 2.95 25.13
N ILE A 75 4.45 2.68 23.82
CA ILE A 75 4.33 3.71 22.78
C ILE A 75 2.85 3.98 22.51
N THR A 76 2.47 5.24 22.57
CA THR A 76 1.16 5.71 22.09
C THR A 76 1.37 6.62 20.88
N VAL A 77 0.79 6.27 19.72
CA VAL A 77 0.80 7.10 18.51
C VAL A 77 -0.55 7.75 18.34
N VAL A 78 -0.58 9.08 18.25
CA VAL A 78 -1.81 9.86 18.05
C VAL A 78 -1.68 10.79 16.86
N GLY A 79 -2.78 11.08 16.19
CA GLY A 79 -2.86 12.10 15.15
C GLY A 79 -3.28 13.44 15.69
N ALA A 80 -2.73 14.52 15.15
CA ALA A 80 -3.13 15.88 15.47
C ALA A 80 -3.30 16.69 14.18
N TYR A 81 -4.51 17.19 13.93
CA TYR A 81 -4.76 18.12 12.84
C TYR A 81 -4.30 19.51 13.26
N ASP A 82 -3.35 20.07 12.53
CA ASP A 82 -2.73 21.36 12.77
C ASP A 82 -2.78 22.21 11.51
N PRO A 83 -3.80 23.07 11.35
CA PRO A 83 -3.97 23.92 10.18
C PRO A 83 -3.05 25.15 10.19
N HIS A 84 -2.35 25.41 11.29
CA HIS A 84 -1.60 26.64 11.47
C HIS A 84 -0.35 26.68 10.57
N PRO A 85 0.07 27.88 10.14
CA PRO A 85 1.31 28.04 9.38
C PRO A 85 2.52 27.65 10.24
N VAL A 86 3.60 27.23 9.59
CA VAL A 86 4.88 26.98 10.26
C VAL A 86 5.68 28.27 10.25
N ASP A 87 5.71 28.98 11.39
CA ASP A 87 6.59 30.11 11.65
C ASP A 87 7.24 29.92 13.03
N TYR A 88 8.48 29.48 13.03
CA TYR A 88 9.22 29.23 14.27
C TYR A 88 9.72 30.49 14.96
N ALA A 89 9.61 31.67 14.31
CA ALA A 89 10.00 32.96 14.90
C ALA A 89 8.82 33.63 15.62
N ASP A 90 7.58 33.28 15.35
CA ASP A 90 6.39 33.86 15.95
C ASP A 90 5.91 33.10 17.20
N PRO A 91 6.03 33.68 18.41
CA PRO A 91 5.55 33.05 19.62
C PRO A 91 4.04 32.75 19.64
N ALA A 92 3.21 33.56 18.97
CA ALA A 92 1.77 33.37 18.92
C ALA A 92 1.40 32.13 18.07
N ILE A 93 2.12 31.88 16.99
CA ILE A 93 1.98 30.65 16.19
C ILE A 93 2.39 29.43 17.03
N TRP A 94 3.46 29.53 17.79
CA TRP A 94 3.87 28.47 18.70
C TRP A 94 2.81 28.15 19.78
N ASP A 95 2.11 29.18 20.30
CA ASP A 95 1.03 28.94 21.27
C ASP A 95 -0.13 28.14 20.67
N LEU A 96 -0.37 28.29 19.36
CA LEU A 96 -1.35 27.50 18.63
C LEU A 96 -0.90 26.04 18.48
N HIS A 97 0.34 25.83 18.01
CA HIS A 97 0.91 24.50 17.89
C HIS A 97 0.96 23.78 19.26
N GLU A 98 1.38 24.47 20.32
CA GLU A 98 1.43 23.87 21.67
C GLU A 98 0.06 23.40 22.13
N ARG A 99 -1.00 24.16 21.90
CA ARG A 99 -2.37 23.75 22.24
C ARG A 99 -2.76 22.47 21.52
N VAL A 100 -2.55 22.43 20.19
CA VAL A 100 -2.82 21.22 19.37
C VAL A 100 -2.09 20.00 19.93
N LEU A 101 -0.81 20.15 20.28
CA LEU A 101 0.00 19.05 20.81
C LEU A 101 -0.48 18.60 22.21
N ARG A 102 -0.81 19.55 23.11
CA ARG A 102 -1.32 19.22 24.45
C ARG A 102 -2.67 18.52 24.38
N ASP A 103 -3.55 18.97 23.48
CA ASP A 103 -4.85 18.33 23.26
C ASP A 103 -4.68 16.90 22.73
N ALA A 104 -3.78 16.68 21.78
CA ALA A 104 -3.47 15.34 21.27
C ALA A 104 -2.89 14.43 22.37
N ILE A 105 -1.96 14.94 23.20
CA ILE A 105 -1.39 14.19 24.32
C ILE A 105 -2.47 13.85 25.35
N SER A 106 -3.38 14.77 25.66
CA SER A 106 -4.46 14.52 26.61
C SER A 106 -5.39 13.37 26.20
N GLN A 107 -5.60 13.19 24.89
CA GLN A 107 -6.42 12.10 24.33
C GLN A 107 -5.79 10.72 24.53
N THR A 108 -4.49 10.64 24.85
CA THR A 108 -3.83 9.35 25.11
C THR A 108 -4.19 8.75 26.48
N GLY A 109 -4.81 9.53 27.36
CA GLY A 109 -5.07 9.15 28.74
C GLY A 109 -3.81 9.17 29.65
N ASN A 110 -2.64 9.51 29.13
CA ASN A 110 -1.42 9.68 29.93
C ASN A 110 -1.39 11.06 30.55
N SER A 111 -1.52 11.12 31.86
CA SER A 111 -1.50 12.36 32.67
C SER A 111 -0.10 12.78 33.16
N ALA A 112 0.92 11.95 32.91
CA ALA A 112 2.28 12.27 33.29
C ALA A 112 2.81 13.46 32.45
N PRO A 113 3.47 14.46 33.08
CA PRO A 113 4.08 15.54 32.33
C PRO A 113 5.17 15.00 31.38
N VAL A 114 5.29 15.62 30.22
CA VAL A 114 6.41 15.33 29.29
C VAL A 114 7.69 15.84 29.95
N ASP A 115 8.68 14.98 30.15
CA ASP A 115 9.98 15.30 30.74
C ASP A 115 11.14 15.18 29.75
N ALA A 116 10.94 14.60 28.55
CA ALA A 116 11.91 14.57 27.47
C ALA A 116 11.26 14.75 26.08
N VAL A 117 11.93 15.51 25.22
CA VAL A 117 11.55 15.70 23.82
C VAL A 117 12.68 15.14 22.94
N PHE A 118 12.35 14.16 22.09
CA PHE A 118 13.30 13.56 21.15
C PHE A 118 13.06 14.14 19.75
N THR A 119 14.04 14.87 19.21
CA THR A 119 13.96 15.39 17.86
C THR A 119 15.34 15.87 17.37
N PRO A 120 15.70 15.64 16.09
CA PRO A 120 16.86 16.27 15.45
C PRO A 120 16.51 17.63 14.83
N ALA A 121 15.25 18.05 14.85
CA ALA A 121 14.78 19.23 14.14
C ALA A 121 15.14 20.53 14.88
N SER A 122 15.28 21.62 14.11
CA SER A 122 15.66 22.96 14.62
C SER A 122 14.64 23.55 15.61
N TYR A 123 13.40 23.11 15.56
CA TYR A 123 12.35 23.52 16.52
C TYR A 123 12.46 22.86 17.90
N GLY A 124 13.32 21.86 18.04
CA GLY A 124 13.47 21.08 19.28
C GLY A 124 13.70 21.90 20.54
N PRO A 125 14.61 22.89 20.56
CA PRO A 125 14.85 23.72 21.74
C PRO A 125 13.58 24.44 22.23
N GLU A 126 12.80 25.04 21.32
CA GLU A 126 11.59 25.75 21.69
C GLU A 126 10.48 24.79 22.16
N LEU A 127 10.32 23.65 21.49
CA LEU A 127 9.38 22.61 21.90
C LEU A 127 9.71 22.10 23.32
N ALA A 128 10.96 21.79 23.62
CA ALA A 128 11.41 21.32 24.92
C ALA A 128 11.19 22.41 26.00
N ARG A 129 11.49 23.67 25.73
CA ARG A 129 11.25 24.80 26.61
C ARG A 129 9.76 24.92 26.98
N ARG A 130 8.85 24.81 26.00
CA ARG A 130 7.39 24.92 26.21
C ARG A 130 6.82 23.79 27.03
N PHE A 131 7.35 22.58 26.87
CA PHE A 131 6.95 21.42 27.69
C PHE A 131 7.71 21.32 29.02
N HIS A 132 8.64 22.23 29.33
CA HIS A 132 9.55 22.15 30.48
C HIS A 132 10.31 20.81 30.52
N ALA A 133 10.70 20.30 29.36
CA ALA A 133 11.28 18.98 29.14
C ALA A 133 12.76 19.09 28.73
N HIS A 134 13.51 18.00 28.93
CA HIS A 134 14.86 17.87 28.41
C HIS A 134 14.82 17.64 26.89
N LEU A 135 15.64 18.41 26.14
CA LEU A 135 15.86 18.12 24.75
C LEU A 135 16.85 16.96 24.59
N VAL A 136 16.43 15.89 23.93
CA VAL A 136 17.30 14.82 23.48
C VAL A 136 17.46 14.95 21.97
N ASN A 137 18.55 15.59 21.59
CA ASN A 137 18.92 15.74 20.18
C ASN A 137 19.87 14.58 19.80
N LEU A 138 19.44 13.70 18.91
CA LEU A 138 20.24 12.56 18.45
C LEU A 138 21.28 12.94 17.38
N GLY A 139 21.58 14.23 17.26
CA GLY A 139 22.58 14.79 16.38
C GLY A 139 22.00 15.44 15.13
N ASN A 140 22.68 16.51 14.68
CA ASN A 140 22.37 17.17 13.41
C ASN A 140 22.95 16.43 12.20
N SER A 141 23.79 15.41 12.42
CA SER A 141 24.20 14.49 11.37
C SER A 141 23.02 13.58 11.09
N ARG A 142 22.56 13.58 9.87
CA ARG A 142 21.54 12.62 9.40
C ARG A 142 22.08 11.17 9.37
N GLU A 143 23.22 10.93 9.99
CA GLU A 143 23.81 9.59 10.10
C GLU A 143 22.97 8.71 11.01
N PRO A 144 22.72 7.44 10.62
CA PRO A 144 23.08 6.84 9.33
C PRO A 144 22.11 7.13 8.18
N PHE A 145 21.09 7.99 8.37
CA PHE A 145 20.00 8.24 7.41
C PHE A 145 20.12 9.65 6.81
N PHE A 146 20.68 9.75 5.59
CA PHE A 146 21.01 11.02 4.93
C PHE A 146 19.86 11.63 4.10
N TYR A 147 18.62 11.18 4.31
CA TYR A 147 17.44 11.57 3.54
C TYR A 147 16.29 12.03 4.43
N SER A 148 15.30 12.67 3.84
CA SER A 148 14.08 13.16 4.48
C SER A 148 12.83 12.63 3.79
N SER A 149 11.66 12.79 4.41
CA SER A 149 10.37 12.50 3.75
C SER A 149 10.19 13.30 2.44
N SER A 150 10.80 14.48 2.31
CA SER A 150 10.75 15.28 1.08
C SER A 150 11.56 14.64 -0.04
N ASP A 151 12.75 14.10 0.27
CA ASP A 151 13.56 13.36 -0.70
C ASP A 151 12.81 12.12 -1.19
N ILE A 152 12.19 11.37 -0.27
CA ILE A 152 11.36 10.20 -0.61
C ILE A 152 10.17 10.59 -1.51
N ARG A 153 9.48 11.69 -1.22
CA ARG A 153 8.38 12.13 -2.09
C ARG A 153 8.87 12.59 -3.46
N HIS A 154 10.08 13.15 -3.53
CA HIS A 154 10.69 13.55 -4.80
C HIS A 154 11.06 12.35 -5.68
N ASP A 155 11.69 11.33 -5.08
CA ASP A 155 12.10 10.10 -5.75
C ASP A 155 11.73 8.85 -4.91
N PRO A 156 10.45 8.43 -4.91
CA PRO A 156 10.03 7.26 -4.14
C PRO A 156 10.73 5.96 -4.56
N ALA A 157 11.04 5.81 -5.85
CA ALA A 157 11.71 4.60 -6.34
C ALA A 157 13.17 4.54 -5.89
N GLY A 158 13.90 5.66 -5.92
CA GLY A 158 15.28 5.72 -5.44
C GLY A 158 15.43 5.52 -3.93
N HIS A 159 14.35 5.80 -3.17
CA HIS A 159 14.28 5.63 -1.73
C HIS A 159 13.42 4.42 -1.29
N TRP A 160 13.28 3.42 -2.16
CA TRP A 160 12.38 2.28 -1.91
C TRP A 160 12.76 1.48 -0.67
N ASP A 161 14.04 1.32 -0.42
CA ASP A 161 14.56 0.58 0.73
C ASP A 161 14.53 1.39 2.05
N ASP A 162 14.31 2.69 1.94
CA ASP A 162 14.26 3.60 3.09
C ASP A 162 12.88 3.66 3.74
N VAL A 163 11.87 3.01 3.15
CA VAL A 163 10.49 2.95 3.65
C VAL A 163 10.05 1.53 3.93
N ARG A 164 9.19 1.36 4.94
CA ARG A 164 8.68 0.06 5.37
C ARG A 164 7.59 -0.49 4.43
N PRO A 165 7.31 -1.81 4.51
CA PRO A 165 6.37 -2.49 3.61
C PRO A 165 5.02 -1.78 3.43
N ASP A 166 4.39 -1.33 4.51
CA ASP A 166 3.07 -0.66 4.43
C ASP A 166 3.11 0.65 3.62
N VAL A 167 4.23 1.39 3.73
CA VAL A 167 4.46 2.61 2.92
C VAL A 167 4.73 2.23 1.47
N ARG A 168 5.52 1.17 1.22
CA ARG A 168 5.76 0.63 -0.14
C ARG A 168 4.44 0.26 -0.80
N GLY A 169 3.57 -0.49 -0.11
CA GLY A 169 2.28 -0.92 -0.62
C GLY A 169 1.35 0.24 -0.99
N TRP A 170 1.41 1.34 -0.24
CA TRP A 170 0.66 2.53 -0.55
C TRP A 170 1.25 3.33 -1.72
N LEU A 171 2.58 3.34 -1.88
CA LEU A 171 3.29 4.04 -2.97
C LEU A 171 3.28 3.24 -4.27
N ALA A 172 3.27 1.92 -4.24
CA ALA A 172 3.41 1.06 -5.41
C ALA A 172 2.38 1.39 -6.50
N LYS A 173 2.86 1.62 -7.72
CA LYS A 173 2.03 1.85 -8.89
C LYS A 173 1.50 0.51 -9.40
N ARG A 174 0.17 0.34 -9.39
CA ARG A 174 -0.50 -0.88 -9.85
C ARG A 174 -0.78 -0.79 -11.33
N VAL A 175 -0.24 -1.73 -12.11
CA VAL A 175 -0.48 -1.92 -13.53
C VAL A 175 -1.33 -3.16 -13.68
N VAL A 176 -2.53 -3.00 -14.23
CA VAL A 176 -3.53 -4.07 -14.33
C VAL A 176 -3.68 -4.51 -15.76
N ILE A 177 -3.55 -5.81 -16.00
CA ILE A 177 -3.74 -6.41 -17.32
C ILE A 177 -5.11 -7.08 -17.33
N VAL A 178 -5.98 -6.63 -18.22
CA VAL A 178 -7.35 -7.14 -18.38
C VAL A 178 -7.59 -7.61 -19.81
N GLY A 179 -8.61 -8.44 -19.98
CA GLY A 179 -9.00 -8.92 -21.31
C GLY A 179 -9.96 -10.10 -21.22
N ALA A 180 -10.52 -10.47 -22.37
CA ALA A 180 -11.32 -11.67 -22.49
C ALA A 180 -10.48 -12.93 -22.23
N GLU A 181 -11.15 -14.07 -22.05
CA GLU A 181 -10.46 -15.35 -21.87
C GLU A 181 -9.49 -15.66 -23.01
N SER A 182 -8.36 -16.25 -22.68
CA SER A 182 -7.34 -16.71 -23.66
C SER A 182 -6.76 -15.59 -24.53
N THR A 183 -6.74 -14.34 -24.06
CA THR A 183 -6.09 -13.21 -24.76
C THR A 183 -4.64 -12.99 -24.35
N GLY A 184 -4.13 -13.84 -23.41
CA GLY A 184 -2.75 -13.84 -22.96
C GLY A 184 -2.47 -12.87 -21.83
N THR A 185 -3.46 -12.45 -21.04
CA THR A 185 -3.32 -11.58 -19.85
C THR A 185 -2.24 -12.10 -18.90
N THR A 186 -2.33 -13.33 -18.44
CA THR A 186 -1.37 -13.97 -17.52
C THR A 186 0.05 -14.02 -18.10
N THR A 187 0.18 -14.36 -19.37
CA THR A 187 1.48 -14.44 -20.05
C THR A 187 2.13 -13.07 -20.12
N LEU A 188 1.38 -12.05 -20.53
CA LEU A 188 1.85 -10.67 -20.60
C LEU A 188 2.23 -10.15 -19.20
N THR A 189 1.37 -10.36 -18.20
CA THR A 189 1.62 -9.93 -16.81
C THR A 189 2.95 -10.48 -16.28
N LYS A 190 3.18 -11.79 -16.44
CA LYS A 190 4.42 -12.44 -16.01
C LYS A 190 5.63 -11.94 -16.79
N ARG A 191 5.48 -11.71 -18.10
CA ARG A 191 6.57 -11.18 -18.92
C ARG A 191 6.94 -9.77 -18.49
N LEU A 192 5.99 -8.87 -18.32
CA LEU A 192 6.19 -7.51 -17.84
C LEU A 192 6.89 -7.48 -16.48
N ARG A 193 6.42 -8.31 -15.52
CA ARG A 193 7.10 -8.47 -14.23
C ARG A 193 8.58 -8.84 -14.43
N ASN A 194 8.89 -9.79 -15.33
CA ASN A 194 10.25 -10.23 -15.57
C ASN A 194 11.12 -9.13 -16.21
N GLU A 195 10.57 -8.36 -17.16
CA GLU A 195 11.24 -7.21 -17.78
C GLU A 195 11.63 -6.16 -16.71
N TYR A 196 10.72 -5.86 -15.78
CA TYR A 196 11.01 -4.91 -14.72
C TYR A 196 12.01 -5.48 -13.71
N ARG A 197 11.90 -6.74 -13.34
CA ARG A 197 12.89 -7.39 -12.45
C ARG A 197 14.30 -7.38 -13.03
N ALA A 198 14.43 -7.53 -14.34
CA ALA A 198 15.73 -7.49 -15.03
C ALA A 198 16.42 -6.12 -14.95
N ARG A 199 15.68 -5.04 -14.66
CA ARG A 199 16.25 -3.70 -14.44
C ARG A 199 17.07 -3.60 -13.15
N GLY A 200 16.87 -4.52 -12.21
CA GLY A 200 17.57 -4.52 -10.93
C GLY A 200 17.12 -3.40 -9.96
N GLY A 201 17.93 -3.16 -8.92
CA GLY A 201 17.58 -2.20 -7.88
C GLY A 201 16.20 -2.47 -7.26
N PRO A 202 15.41 -1.46 -6.92
CA PRO A 202 14.07 -1.64 -6.35
C PRO A 202 13.10 -2.36 -7.29
N TYR A 203 13.30 -2.25 -8.60
CA TYR A 203 12.49 -2.96 -9.60
C TYR A 203 12.73 -4.48 -9.58
N GLY A 204 13.88 -4.94 -9.09
CA GLY A 204 14.18 -6.36 -8.88
C GLY A 204 13.19 -7.06 -7.93
N LEU A 205 12.48 -6.29 -7.11
CA LEU A 205 11.45 -6.76 -6.19
C LEU A 205 10.05 -6.80 -6.81
N SER A 206 9.87 -6.38 -8.08
CA SER A 206 8.54 -6.34 -8.72
C SER A 206 7.81 -7.67 -8.60
N GLN A 207 6.56 -7.60 -8.18
CA GLN A 207 5.68 -8.75 -7.99
C GLN A 207 4.60 -8.80 -9.07
N TRP A 208 3.91 -9.93 -9.16
CA TRP A 208 2.68 -10.06 -9.91
C TRP A 208 1.63 -10.77 -9.08
N VAL A 209 0.37 -10.43 -9.30
CA VAL A 209 -0.78 -11.04 -8.64
C VAL A 209 -1.61 -11.75 -9.68
N ARG A 210 -1.97 -13.00 -9.39
CA ARG A 210 -2.81 -13.83 -10.25
C ARG A 210 -4.28 -13.48 -10.09
N GLU A 211 -5.09 -13.87 -11.03
CA GLU A 211 -6.54 -13.81 -10.98
C GLU A 211 -7.10 -14.76 -9.92
N PHE A 212 -7.72 -14.22 -8.87
CA PHE A 212 -8.33 -15.04 -7.83
C PHE A 212 -9.68 -15.66 -8.27
N GLY A 213 -10.37 -15.04 -9.23
CA GLY A 213 -11.60 -15.61 -9.79
C GLY A 213 -11.40 -17.02 -10.33
N ARG A 214 -10.24 -17.27 -10.97
CA ARG A 214 -9.85 -18.61 -11.44
C ARG A 214 -9.61 -19.58 -10.29
N ASP A 215 -8.97 -19.13 -9.22
CA ASP A 215 -8.79 -19.95 -8.01
C ASP A 215 -10.15 -20.28 -7.37
N MET A 216 -11.08 -19.33 -7.32
CA MET A 216 -12.44 -19.56 -6.83
C MET A 216 -13.16 -20.61 -7.63
N SER A 217 -13.03 -20.63 -8.96
CA SER A 217 -13.61 -21.67 -9.81
C SER A 217 -13.12 -23.07 -9.40
N TRP A 218 -11.81 -23.24 -9.16
CA TRP A 218 -11.25 -24.50 -8.69
C TRP A 218 -11.68 -24.86 -7.26
N ILE A 219 -11.78 -23.89 -6.37
CA ILE A 219 -12.27 -24.10 -5.00
C ILE A 219 -13.71 -24.63 -5.04
N LYS A 220 -14.57 -24.00 -5.83
CA LYS A 220 -15.98 -24.43 -5.99
C LYS A 220 -16.09 -25.82 -6.63
N LEU A 221 -15.32 -26.07 -7.68
CA LEU A 221 -15.32 -27.37 -8.34
C LEU A 221 -14.88 -28.50 -7.39
N ASN A 222 -13.81 -28.29 -6.64
CA ASN A 222 -13.33 -29.28 -5.68
C ASN A 222 -14.30 -29.50 -4.52
N LYS A 223 -14.99 -28.44 -4.07
CA LYS A 223 -16.07 -28.57 -3.11
C LYS A 223 -17.21 -29.46 -3.66
N LEU A 224 -17.66 -29.18 -4.88
CA LEU A 224 -18.72 -29.94 -5.54
C LEU A 224 -18.30 -31.39 -5.79
N ARG A 225 -17.04 -31.64 -6.17
CA ARG A 225 -16.47 -33.01 -6.28
C ARG A 225 -16.55 -33.76 -4.96
N ALA A 226 -16.17 -33.16 -3.86
CA ALA A 226 -16.23 -33.75 -2.54
C ALA A 226 -17.69 -34.07 -2.13
N GLU A 227 -18.62 -33.14 -2.37
CA GLU A 227 -20.05 -33.35 -2.09
C GLU A 227 -20.64 -34.51 -2.89
N ARG A 228 -20.35 -34.59 -4.20
CA ARG A 228 -20.84 -35.70 -5.05
C ARG A 228 -20.17 -37.02 -4.71
N ALA A 229 -18.90 -37.05 -4.36
CA ALA A 229 -18.22 -38.26 -3.92
C ALA A 229 -18.81 -38.84 -2.63
N LEU A 230 -19.24 -37.98 -1.69
CA LEU A 230 -19.85 -38.42 -0.41
C LEU A 230 -21.30 -38.86 -0.55
N ASN A 231 -22.05 -38.24 -1.48
CA ASN A 231 -23.50 -38.48 -1.62
C ASN A 231 -23.87 -39.41 -2.79
N GLY A 232 -22.90 -39.84 -3.57
CA GLY A 232 -23.09 -40.60 -4.81
C GLY A 232 -23.57 -39.69 -5.94
N GLY A 233 -22.76 -39.49 -6.96
CA GLY A 233 -23.10 -38.65 -8.11
C GLY A 233 -22.00 -38.70 -9.17
N GLU A 234 -22.31 -38.20 -10.36
CA GLU A 234 -21.33 -38.05 -11.45
C GLU A 234 -20.27 -37.01 -11.12
N GLU A 235 -19.06 -37.21 -11.64
CA GLU A 235 -18.00 -36.26 -11.44
C GLU A 235 -18.38 -34.88 -12.06
N PRO A 236 -18.33 -33.77 -11.28
CA PRO A 236 -18.72 -32.47 -11.78
C PRO A 236 -17.64 -31.85 -12.66
N THR A 237 -18.08 -31.01 -13.57
CA THR A 237 -17.27 -30.17 -14.44
C THR A 237 -17.40 -28.69 -14.07
N MET A 238 -16.65 -27.82 -14.72
CA MET A 238 -16.78 -26.37 -14.53
C MET A 238 -18.16 -25.83 -14.95
N TRP A 239 -18.88 -26.52 -15.83
CA TRP A 239 -20.23 -26.16 -16.26
C TRP A 239 -21.31 -26.41 -15.21
N ASP A 240 -21.00 -27.23 -14.19
CA ASP A 240 -21.89 -27.48 -13.09
C ASP A 240 -21.79 -26.43 -11.98
N LEU A 241 -20.91 -25.42 -12.13
CA LEU A 241 -20.73 -24.40 -11.12
C LEU A 241 -21.85 -23.35 -11.16
N GLU A 242 -22.52 -23.18 -10.04
CA GLU A 242 -23.47 -22.09 -9.83
C GLU A 242 -22.75 -20.92 -9.17
N TRP A 243 -22.95 -19.72 -9.72
CA TRP A 243 -22.37 -18.49 -9.19
C TRP A 243 -23.40 -17.70 -8.41
N SER A 244 -22.95 -17.00 -7.38
CA SER A 244 -23.76 -16.12 -6.54
C SER A 244 -23.07 -14.77 -6.34
N ASP A 245 -23.83 -13.71 -5.99
CA ASP A 245 -23.27 -12.41 -5.67
C ASP A 245 -22.21 -12.49 -4.56
N LYS A 246 -22.40 -13.40 -3.58
CA LYS A 246 -21.43 -13.64 -2.51
C LYS A 246 -20.07 -14.12 -3.04
N ASP A 247 -20.06 -14.99 -4.04
CA ASP A 247 -18.81 -15.48 -4.61
C ASP A 247 -17.99 -14.32 -5.19
N PHE A 248 -18.63 -13.36 -5.87
CA PHE A 248 -17.95 -12.18 -6.42
C PHE A 248 -17.46 -11.22 -5.33
N VAL A 249 -18.19 -11.08 -4.22
CA VAL A 249 -17.72 -10.32 -3.05
C VAL A 249 -16.47 -10.99 -2.44
N ASP A 250 -16.47 -12.30 -2.32
CA ASP A 250 -15.32 -13.06 -1.80
C ASP A 250 -14.12 -12.93 -2.75
N ILE A 251 -14.35 -12.98 -4.09
CA ILE A 251 -13.30 -12.76 -5.10
C ILE A 251 -12.66 -11.39 -4.97
N VAL A 252 -13.43 -10.32 -4.92
CA VAL A 252 -12.86 -8.95 -4.86
C VAL A 252 -12.11 -8.69 -3.56
N ARG A 253 -12.57 -9.26 -2.44
CA ARG A 253 -11.88 -9.13 -1.15
C ARG A 253 -10.52 -9.83 -1.17
N GLU A 254 -10.48 -11.04 -1.66
CA GLU A 254 -9.24 -11.81 -1.71
C GLU A 254 -8.28 -11.25 -2.75
N GLN A 255 -8.79 -10.80 -3.92
CA GLN A 255 -7.96 -10.12 -4.92
C GLN A 255 -7.28 -8.88 -4.34
N ASN A 256 -8.02 -8.02 -3.61
CA ASN A 256 -7.47 -6.84 -2.94
C ASN A 256 -6.44 -7.22 -1.88
N HIS A 257 -6.69 -8.27 -1.10
CA HIS A 257 -5.75 -8.77 -0.09
C HIS A 257 -4.43 -9.25 -0.72
N LEU A 258 -4.51 -10.01 -1.80
CA LEU A 258 -3.33 -10.49 -2.55
C LEU A 258 -2.54 -9.34 -3.15
N GLU A 259 -3.23 -8.31 -3.70
CA GLU A 259 -2.59 -7.12 -4.25
C GLU A 259 -1.85 -6.32 -3.17
N ASP A 260 -2.47 -6.10 -2.01
CA ASP A 260 -1.83 -5.37 -0.91
C ASP A 260 -0.63 -6.12 -0.36
N ALA A 261 -0.74 -7.43 -0.16
CA ALA A 261 0.37 -8.25 0.29
C ALA A 261 1.55 -8.22 -0.70
N ALA A 262 1.26 -8.32 -2.00
CA ALA A 262 2.28 -8.27 -3.04
C ALA A 262 2.90 -6.87 -3.19
N ALA A 263 2.11 -5.80 -3.03
CA ALA A 263 2.59 -4.42 -3.06
C ALA A 263 3.50 -4.11 -1.86
N ASN A 264 3.11 -4.55 -0.66
CA ASN A 264 3.91 -4.38 0.55
C ASN A 264 5.29 -5.06 0.44
N ALA A 265 5.33 -6.25 -0.13
CA ALA A 265 6.57 -7.03 -0.30
C ALA A 265 7.34 -6.69 -1.58
N GLY A 266 6.74 -5.92 -2.48
CA GLY A 266 7.22 -5.72 -3.84
C GLY A 266 8.06 -4.48 -4.07
N GLY A 267 8.33 -4.25 -5.36
CA GLY A 267 9.01 -3.06 -5.88
C GLY A 267 8.04 -1.92 -6.21
N PRO A 268 8.56 -0.84 -6.83
CA PRO A 268 7.79 0.36 -7.17
C PRO A 268 6.62 0.13 -8.12
N VAL A 269 6.59 -0.99 -8.83
CA VAL A 269 5.51 -1.39 -9.74
C VAL A 269 5.02 -2.79 -9.40
N LEU A 270 3.70 -2.92 -9.28
CA LEU A 270 2.98 -4.19 -9.10
C LEU A 270 2.21 -4.50 -10.39
N PHE A 271 2.31 -5.75 -10.85
CA PHE A 271 1.60 -6.25 -12.01
C PHE A 271 0.43 -7.13 -11.57
N CYS A 272 -0.80 -6.77 -11.95
CA CYS A 272 -2.00 -7.52 -11.61
C CYS A 272 -2.57 -8.20 -12.85
N ASP A 273 -2.69 -9.53 -12.81
CA ASP A 273 -3.48 -10.29 -13.79
C ASP A 273 -4.93 -10.19 -13.37
N THR A 274 -5.64 -9.25 -13.95
CA THR A 274 -6.93 -8.71 -13.50
C THR A 274 -6.88 -7.98 -12.15
N ASP A 275 -8.01 -7.43 -11.72
CA ASP A 275 -8.21 -6.78 -10.42
C ASP A 275 -9.68 -6.83 -9.96
N SER A 276 -9.93 -6.22 -8.80
CA SER A 276 -11.29 -6.13 -8.25
C SER A 276 -12.27 -5.30 -9.11
N TRP A 277 -11.79 -4.32 -9.89
CA TRP A 277 -12.65 -3.59 -10.81
C TRP A 277 -13.07 -4.46 -12.02
N ALA A 278 -12.15 -5.22 -12.60
CA ALA A 278 -12.46 -6.13 -13.70
C ALA A 278 -13.48 -7.20 -13.27
N THR A 279 -13.54 -7.54 -11.98
CA THR A 279 -14.52 -8.48 -11.43
C THR A 279 -15.96 -7.98 -11.63
N LEU A 280 -16.20 -6.65 -11.73
CA LEU A 280 -17.53 -6.12 -12.07
C LEU A 280 -17.96 -6.57 -13.47
N VAL A 281 -17.05 -6.53 -14.44
CA VAL A 281 -17.31 -6.96 -15.82
C VAL A 281 -17.55 -8.47 -15.87
N TRP A 282 -16.82 -9.25 -15.09
CA TRP A 282 -17.03 -10.68 -14.97
C TRP A 282 -18.35 -11.01 -14.26
N GLN A 283 -18.74 -10.27 -13.21
CA GLN A 283 -20.03 -10.47 -12.57
C GLN A 283 -21.19 -10.20 -13.53
N GLU A 284 -21.09 -9.14 -14.34
CA GLU A 284 -22.11 -8.87 -15.39
C GLU A 284 -22.22 -10.05 -16.35
N ARG A 285 -21.11 -10.64 -16.79
CA ARG A 285 -21.13 -11.81 -17.68
C ARG A 285 -21.85 -13.01 -17.07
N TYR A 286 -21.52 -13.38 -15.82
CA TYR A 286 -22.04 -14.60 -15.19
C TYR A 286 -23.43 -14.40 -14.56
N MET A 287 -23.74 -13.20 -14.06
CA MET A 287 -24.96 -12.91 -13.30
C MET A 287 -25.95 -12.00 -14.05
N GLY A 288 -25.56 -11.48 -15.23
CA GLY A 288 -26.36 -10.50 -16.00
C GLY A 288 -26.38 -9.08 -15.40
N LYS A 289 -25.71 -8.86 -14.29
CA LYS A 289 -25.62 -7.57 -13.59
C LYS A 289 -24.36 -7.52 -12.70
N SER A 290 -23.89 -6.32 -12.40
CA SER A 290 -22.96 -6.07 -11.30
C SER A 290 -23.72 -5.56 -10.06
N THR A 291 -23.11 -5.68 -8.87
CA THR A 291 -23.72 -5.29 -7.60
C THR A 291 -22.95 -4.16 -6.92
N ALA A 292 -23.65 -3.36 -6.10
CA ALA A 292 -23.05 -2.29 -5.32
C ALA A 292 -21.98 -2.81 -4.33
N ASP A 293 -22.17 -4.00 -3.78
CA ASP A 293 -21.22 -4.62 -2.85
C ASP A 293 -19.90 -4.91 -3.53
N VAL A 294 -19.90 -5.46 -4.74
CA VAL A 294 -18.68 -5.69 -5.53
C VAL A 294 -18.05 -4.35 -5.95
N ALA A 295 -18.87 -3.38 -6.36
CA ALA A 295 -18.40 -2.05 -6.74
C ALA A 295 -17.72 -1.31 -5.59
N ALA A 296 -18.18 -1.47 -4.35
CA ALA A 296 -17.56 -0.85 -3.18
C ALA A 296 -16.11 -1.32 -2.95
N PHE A 297 -15.79 -2.57 -3.28
CA PHE A 297 -14.43 -3.12 -3.17
C PHE A 297 -13.55 -2.82 -4.39
N SER A 298 -14.14 -2.46 -5.53
CA SER A 298 -13.40 -2.21 -6.78
C SER A 298 -12.51 -0.96 -6.73
N GLN A 299 -12.78 -0.04 -5.80
CA GLN A 299 -12.04 1.22 -5.62
C GLN A 299 -11.02 1.16 -4.47
N HIS A 300 -10.60 -0.04 -4.06
CA HIS A 300 -9.74 -0.24 -2.89
C HIS A 300 -8.42 0.54 -2.95
N GLN A 301 -7.72 0.51 -4.08
CA GLN A 301 -6.46 1.25 -4.29
C GLN A 301 -6.45 1.87 -5.71
N PRO A 302 -5.80 3.02 -5.91
CA PRO A 302 -5.69 3.63 -7.24
C PRO A 302 -4.85 2.75 -8.17
N ARG A 303 -5.25 2.72 -9.43
CA ARG A 303 -4.53 2.06 -10.53
C ARG A 303 -3.73 3.10 -11.31
N ALA A 304 -2.52 2.74 -11.72
CA ALA A 304 -1.66 3.62 -12.51
C ALA A 304 -1.90 3.47 -14.00
N LEU A 305 -2.24 2.25 -14.44
CA LEU A 305 -2.45 1.93 -15.85
C LEU A 305 -3.28 0.65 -15.98
N TYR A 306 -4.20 0.63 -16.94
CA TYR A 306 -4.79 -0.60 -17.46
C TYR A 306 -4.20 -0.96 -18.83
N ILE A 307 -3.99 -2.25 -19.05
CA ILE A 307 -3.58 -2.80 -20.36
C ILE A 307 -4.63 -3.81 -20.78
N LEU A 308 -5.41 -3.48 -21.80
CA LEU A 308 -6.38 -4.38 -22.41
C LEU A 308 -5.71 -5.27 -23.42
N THR A 309 -5.79 -6.58 -23.24
CA THR A 309 -5.32 -7.55 -24.23
C THR A 309 -6.46 -7.91 -25.17
N ASN A 310 -6.23 -7.67 -26.49
CA ASN A 310 -7.21 -7.97 -27.52
C ASN A 310 -7.10 -9.46 -27.93
N HIS A 311 -8.24 -10.05 -28.32
CA HIS A 311 -8.35 -11.43 -28.78
C HIS A 311 -7.86 -11.63 -30.23
N GLN A 312 -7.79 -10.57 -31.06
CA GLN A 312 -7.46 -10.67 -32.46
C GLN A 312 -6.05 -11.22 -32.68
N GLY A 313 -5.97 -12.27 -33.51
CA GLY A 313 -4.71 -12.94 -33.83
C GLY A 313 -4.18 -13.87 -32.71
N VAL A 314 -4.89 -14.02 -31.59
CA VAL A 314 -4.52 -14.94 -30.50
C VAL A 314 -5.43 -16.16 -30.53
N SER A 315 -4.86 -17.37 -30.66
CA SER A 315 -5.64 -18.63 -30.64
C SER A 315 -6.26 -18.84 -29.26
N PHE A 316 -7.43 -19.46 -29.25
CA PHE A 316 -8.06 -19.85 -28.00
C PHE A 316 -7.38 -21.11 -27.46
N GLU A 317 -6.99 -21.10 -26.20
CA GLU A 317 -6.45 -22.26 -25.50
C GLU A 317 -7.51 -22.80 -24.53
N GLN A 318 -7.99 -24.00 -24.80
CA GLN A 318 -8.91 -24.71 -23.91
C GLN A 318 -8.12 -25.44 -22.82
N ASP A 319 -8.34 -25.09 -21.56
CA ASP A 319 -7.68 -25.69 -20.40
C ASP A 319 -8.67 -26.39 -19.44
N GLY A 320 -9.91 -26.57 -19.87
CA GLY A 320 -10.98 -27.21 -19.10
C GLY A 320 -11.70 -26.28 -18.10
N VAL A 321 -11.27 -25.04 -18.00
CA VAL A 321 -11.89 -24.00 -17.15
C VAL A 321 -12.57 -22.92 -18.01
N ARG A 322 -12.03 -22.67 -19.20
CA ARG A 322 -12.48 -21.62 -20.10
C ARG A 322 -13.71 -22.05 -20.87
N ASP A 323 -14.71 -21.17 -20.91
CA ASP A 323 -16.01 -21.44 -21.53
C ASP A 323 -16.45 -20.38 -22.57
N GLY A 324 -15.62 -19.35 -22.76
CA GLY A 324 -15.99 -18.12 -23.44
C GLY A 324 -15.39 -17.89 -24.83
N GLU A 325 -14.98 -18.91 -25.60
CA GLU A 325 -14.40 -18.70 -26.93
C GLU A 325 -15.28 -17.83 -27.83
N HIS A 326 -16.57 -18.13 -27.88
CA HIS A 326 -17.56 -17.40 -28.68
C HIS A 326 -17.91 -16.02 -28.12
N LEU A 327 -17.51 -15.70 -26.88
CA LEU A 327 -17.76 -14.42 -26.23
C LEU A 327 -16.55 -13.49 -26.26
N ARG A 328 -15.40 -13.92 -26.78
CA ARG A 328 -14.13 -13.16 -26.69
C ARG A 328 -14.24 -11.76 -27.28
N GLU A 329 -14.90 -11.61 -28.43
CA GLU A 329 -15.11 -10.33 -29.09
C GLU A 329 -16.00 -9.44 -28.20
N ALA A 330 -17.18 -9.92 -27.84
CA ALA A 330 -18.12 -9.18 -27.00
C ALA A 330 -17.50 -8.78 -25.65
N MET A 331 -16.72 -9.66 -25.01
CA MET A 331 -16.02 -9.36 -23.75
C MET A 331 -14.90 -8.35 -23.95
N THR A 332 -14.15 -8.42 -25.07
CA THR A 332 -13.12 -7.42 -25.38
C THR A 332 -13.75 -6.04 -25.54
N ASP A 333 -14.87 -5.96 -26.27
CA ASP A 333 -15.63 -4.72 -26.47
C ASP A 333 -16.19 -4.19 -25.15
N ARG A 334 -16.71 -5.08 -24.31
CA ARG A 334 -17.24 -4.71 -23.00
C ARG A 334 -16.14 -4.14 -22.08
N PHE A 335 -14.94 -4.74 -22.07
CA PHE A 335 -13.80 -4.16 -21.33
C PHE A 335 -13.38 -2.81 -21.89
N ARG A 336 -13.35 -2.65 -23.21
CA ARG A 336 -13.00 -1.38 -23.89
C ARG A 336 -13.98 -0.27 -23.51
N GLU A 337 -15.28 -0.55 -23.55
CA GLU A 337 -16.34 0.39 -23.16
C GLU A 337 -16.21 0.78 -21.68
N ALA A 338 -15.98 -0.19 -20.80
CA ALA A 338 -15.84 0.06 -19.38
C ALA A 338 -14.57 0.88 -19.04
N LEU A 339 -13.45 0.60 -19.71
CA LEU A 339 -12.19 1.35 -19.56
C LEU A 339 -12.33 2.78 -20.07
N ALA A 340 -13.05 3.00 -21.17
CA ALA A 340 -13.29 4.33 -21.71
C ALA A 340 -14.09 5.25 -20.79
N GLN A 341 -14.77 4.70 -19.78
CA GLN A 341 -15.54 5.46 -18.78
C GLN A 341 -14.74 5.78 -17.52
N GLN A 342 -13.48 5.34 -17.45
CA GLN A 342 -12.62 5.58 -16.29
C GLN A 342 -11.62 6.72 -16.55
N GLU A 343 -11.18 7.35 -15.45
CA GLU A 343 -10.11 8.37 -15.48
C GLU A 343 -8.72 7.75 -15.55
N THR A 344 -8.56 6.48 -15.13
CA THR A 344 -7.28 5.78 -15.15
C THR A 344 -6.79 5.60 -16.60
N PRO A 345 -5.56 5.98 -16.92
CA PRO A 345 -4.99 5.75 -18.25
C PRO A 345 -5.05 4.29 -18.65
N TRP A 346 -5.31 4.02 -19.93
CA TRP A 346 -5.27 2.67 -20.46
C TRP A 346 -4.77 2.61 -21.89
N ILE A 347 -4.26 1.44 -22.28
CA ILE A 347 -3.87 1.11 -23.64
C ILE A 347 -4.48 -0.23 -24.04
N GLU A 348 -4.59 -0.47 -25.34
CA GLU A 348 -4.94 -1.76 -25.90
C GLU A 348 -3.75 -2.34 -26.66
N VAL A 349 -3.45 -3.62 -26.43
CA VAL A 349 -2.41 -4.37 -27.14
C VAL A 349 -3.04 -5.54 -27.89
N SER A 350 -2.69 -5.68 -29.17
CA SER A 350 -3.27 -6.66 -30.10
C SER A 350 -2.20 -7.34 -30.95
N GLY A 351 -2.61 -8.36 -31.72
CA GLY A 351 -1.76 -9.08 -32.65
C GLY A 351 -1.06 -10.30 -32.04
N ILE A 352 -0.48 -11.11 -32.94
CA ILE A 352 0.21 -12.37 -32.59
C ILE A 352 1.65 -12.16 -32.14
N ASP A 353 2.23 -10.98 -32.39
CA ASP A 353 3.60 -10.66 -32.00
C ASP A 353 3.66 -10.33 -30.50
N HIS A 354 4.08 -11.30 -29.72
CA HIS A 354 4.22 -11.15 -28.28
C HIS A 354 5.24 -10.09 -27.87
N GLU A 355 6.35 -9.95 -28.62
CA GLU A 355 7.39 -8.96 -28.29
C GLU A 355 6.89 -7.53 -28.58
N ALA A 356 6.13 -7.33 -29.65
CA ALA A 356 5.50 -6.04 -29.93
C ALA A 356 4.49 -5.65 -28.84
N ARG A 357 3.69 -6.60 -28.33
CA ARG A 357 2.76 -6.38 -27.21
C ARG A 357 3.52 -6.01 -25.92
N VAL A 358 4.62 -6.70 -25.63
CA VAL A 358 5.48 -6.39 -24.46
C VAL A 358 6.09 -5.01 -24.60
N ALA A 359 6.67 -4.68 -25.77
CA ALA A 359 7.32 -3.40 -26.02
C ALA A 359 6.35 -2.21 -25.87
N ALA A 360 5.13 -2.32 -26.44
CA ALA A 360 4.10 -1.30 -26.29
C ALA A 360 3.66 -1.13 -24.80
N SER A 361 3.52 -2.25 -24.10
CA SER A 361 3.17 -2.24 -22.67
C SER A 361 4.27 -1.59 -21.84
N VAL A 362 5.53 -1.95 -22.05
CA VAL A 362 6.68 -1.37 -21.35
C VAL A 362 6.76 0.13 -21.57
N ALA A 363 6.60 0.61 -22.81
CA ALA A 363 6.61 2.04 -23.11
C ALA A 363 5.50 2.80 -22.35
N ALA A 364 4.30 2.25 -22.28
CA ALA A 364 3.19 2.87 -21.53
C ALA A 364 3.44 2.85 -20.02
N ILE A 365 3.99 1.75 -19.48
CA ILE A 365 4.33 1.65 -18.07
C ILE A 365 5.44 2.64 -17.71
N ASP A 366 6.48 2.75 -18.54
CA ASP A 366 7.57 3.72 -18.31
C ASP A 366 7.04 5.16 -18.29
N ALA A 367 6.09 5.49 -19.15
CA ALA A 367 5.45 6.80 -19.14
C ALA A 367 4.72 7.08 -17.82
N VAL A 368 3.97 6.11 -17.27
CA VAL A 368 3.32 6.30 -15.96
C VAL A 368 4.31 6.25 -14.79
N MET A 369 5.41 5.51 -14.90
CA MET A 369 6.45 5.47 -13.86
C MET A 369 7.21 6.79 -13.74
N THR A 370 7.38 7.55 -14.84
CA THR A 370 7.96 8.89 -14.82
C THR A 370 6.97 9.98 -14.40
N GLY A 371 5.68 9.67 -14.39
CA GLY A 371 4.63 10.58 -13.93
C GLY A 371 4.58 10.73 -12.40
N PRO A 372 3.72 11.64 -11.90
CA PRO A 372 3.64 11.94 -10.48
C PRO A 372 3.30 10.69 -9.65
N TRP A 373 3.90 10.61 -8.47
CA TRP A 373 3.57 9.60 -7.48
C TRP A 373 2.37 10.04 -6.64
N ARG A 374 1.63 9.06 -6.10
CA ARG A 374 0.47 9.30 -5.25
C ARG A 374 0.74 10.30 -4.12
N CYS A 375 1.94 10.29 -3.54
CA CYS A 375 2.33 11.20 -2.46
C CYS A 375 2.53 12.66 -2.91
N ASN A 376 2.49 12.93 -4.22
CA ASN A 376 2.69 14.26 -4.82
C ASN A 376 1.46 14.74 -5.61
N GLN A 377 0.41 13.94 -5.70
CA GLN A 377 -0.83 14.36 -6.35
C GLN A 377 -1.60 15.29 -5.40
N PRO A 378 -2.19 16.39 -5.88
CA PRO A 378 -3.12 17.18 -5.07
C PRO A 378 -4.31 16.29 -4.70
N SER A 379 -4.74 16.39 -3.45
CA SER A 379 -5.92 15.71 -2.90
C SER A 379 -7.21 16.21 -3.54
#